data_8d402fd04cf800e85f34f682515d9984
#
_entry.id   8d402fd04cf800e85f34f682515d9984
#
_cell.length_a   1.000
_cell.length_b   1.000
_cell.length_c   1.000
_cell.angle_alpha   90.00
_cell.angle_beta   90.00
_cell.angle_gamma   90.00
#
_symmetry.space_group_name_H-M   'P 1'
#
loop_
_entity.id
_entity.type
_entity.pdbx_description
1 polymer ?
#
loop_
_entity_poly.entity_id
_entity_poly.type
_entity_poly.pdbx_seq_one_letter_code
_entity_poly.pdbx_strand_id
1 'polypeptide(L)'
;MTCSVSFVRFNAGEISDLMGGRVDTEEYKGACKVLENFVPSVQGPVSRRGGTRFVAETKKNEAKARLFTFQFSAEQAYLLEFGDGYVRFFTGRRPVLDDQGQPLELALPYAEKDLDGLCFAQSGDVVYIAHPSYPLRTLTRHGRTDWRTAEAGTVDGPYLPVHTGDVALTPSAVDGDIKITATADVFSETDVGRAVRIMQSGNPDVKWGAAKITRFIGARQVEAAVFSGWSFLNTTASKAWRLGVFCETTGYPAVVSFFEQRLILGKGNGVYGSKVGQYDVFSPTAPDASVSSQYGYNYELSSDQINDVCWLSPGRVLAIGTVGADFTLETSGGEGTIPMTVKARRHSAYGSESVAPVKVGSATLFVQRCGRKLRAFAYNSNSDDYVARDLTVLAPHVTQSGIVQMALQQEPVPVVWCVLKNGALAGLTYEAAESVTAWHRHEIAGGRVESAAALPAPDGGRDDLFLLVRRVVNGRVRRYVEVMEAGIA
;
A
#
# COMPACT_ATOMS: atom_id res chain seq x y z
N MET A 1 -41.05 -36.68 21.65
CA MET A 1 -41.01 -35.73 20.54
C MET A 1 -39.55 -35.53 20.17
N THR A 2 -39.14 -36.06 19.06
CA THR A 2 -37.79 -35.79 18.50
C THR A 2 -37.82 -34.40 17.91
N CYS A 3 -37.15 -33.44 18.55
CA CYS A 3 -37.00 -32.10 18.00
C CYS A 3 -35.95 -32.18 16.87
N SER A 4 -36.39 -32.10 15.62
CA SER A 4 -35.51 -32.01 14.47
C SER A 4 -35.04 -30.57 14.34
N VAL A 5 -33.76 -30.31 14.57
CA VAL A 5 -33.15 -29.01 14.28
C VAL A 5 -32.69 -29.04 12.83
N SER A 6 -33.27 -28.17 12.00
CA SER A 6 -32.86 -28.02 10.60
C SER A 6 -31.91 -26.85 10.50
N PHE A 7 -30.68 -27.10 10.03
CA PHE A 7 -29.73 -26.05 9.63
C PHE A 7 -29.98 -25.73 8.16
N VAL A 8 -30.33 -24.47 7.89
CA VAL A 8 -30.76 -24.04 6.55
C VAL A 8 -29.70 -23.22 5.85
N ARG A 9 -28.74 -22.65 6.60
CA ARG A 9 -27.69 -21.75 6.07
C ARG A 9 -26.43 -21.76 6.94
N PHE A 10 -25.27 -21.37 6.34
CA PHE A 10 -23.98 -21.24 7.02
C PHE A 10 -23.30 -19.88 6.74
N ASN A 11 -24.07 -18.88 6.31
CA ASN A 11 -23.57 -17.57 5.91
C ASN A 11 -23.16 -16.66 7.08
N ALA A 12 -23.24 -17.13 8.32
CA ALA A 12 -22.60 -16.50 9.48
C ALA A 12 -21.21 -17.14 9.79
N GLY A 13 -20.84 -18.24 9.10
CA GLY A 13 -19.53 -18.87 9.20
C GLY A 13 -19.22 -19.52 10.55
N GLU A 14 -17.94 -19.59 10.87
CA GLU A 14 -17.46 -20.09 12.16
C GLU A 14 -17.58 -18.98 13.22
N ILE A 15 -18.14 -19.33 14.38
CA ILE A 15 -18.24 -18.42 15.53
C ILE A 15 -17.52 -18.97 16.76
N SER A 16 -17.13 -18.06 17.64
CA SER A 16 -16.44 -18.39 18.88
C SER A 16 -17.31 -19.17 19.85
N ASP A 17 -16.72 -20.07 20.64
CA ASP A 17 -17.36 -20.75 21.76
C ASP A 17 -17.98 -19.76 22.79
N LEU A 18 -17.49 -18.50 22.83
CA LEU A 18 -18.08 -17.45 23.65
C LEU A 18 -19.51 -17.09 23.24
N MET A 19 -19.90 -17.42 22.00
CA MET A 19 -21.25 -17.23 21.47
C MET A 19 -22.21 -18.40 21.80
N GLY A 20 -21.73 -19.47 22.44
CA GLY A 20 -22.49 -20.70 22.66
C GLY A 20 -23.80 -20.53 23.44
N GLY A 21 -23.94 -19.47 24.25
CA GLY A 21 -25.15 -19.11 24.96
C GLY A 21 -26.09 -18.15 24.23
N ARG A 22 -25.68 -17.60 23.09
CA ARG A 22 -26.40 -16.53 22.35
C ARG A 22 -27.32 -17.12 21.26
N VAL A 23 -28.09 -18.13 21.60
CA VAL A 23 -29.08 -18.78 20.70
C VAL A 23 -30.21 -17.84 20.23
N ASP A 24 -30.32 -16.68 20.86
CA ASP A 24 -31.25 -15.61 20.55
C ASP A 24 -30.91 -14.81 19.29
N THR A 25 -29.63 -14.82 18.86
CA THR A 25 -29.20 -14.02 17.73
C THR A 25 -29.39 -14.72 16.38
N GLU A 26 -29.64 -13.94 15.33
CA GLU A 26 -29.78 -14.46 13.96
C GLU A 26 -28.47 -15.04 13.42
N GLU A 27 -27.34 -14.45 13.80
CA GLU A 27 -26.00 -14.93 13.42
C GLU A 27 -25.76 -16.35 13.96
N TYR A 28 -26.25 -16.66 15.19
CA TYR A 28 -26.11 -17.99 15.77
C TYR A 28 -26.82 -19.07 14.95
N LYS A 29 -27.99 -18.75 14.39
CA LYS A 29 -28.80 -19.70 13.58
C LYS A 29 -28.15 -20.04 12.23
N GLY A 30 -27.29 -19.15 11.69
CA GLY A 30 -26.57 -19.33 10.43
C GLY A 30 -25.09 -19.65 10.61
N ALA A 31 -24.67 -20.01 11.83
CA ALA A 31 -23.27 -20.26 12.16
C ALA A 31 -22.99 -21.72 12.48
N CYS A 32 -21.72 -22.06 12.51
CA CYS A 32 -21.24 -23.34 13.00
C CYS A 32 -20.05 -23.15 13.96
N LYS A 33 -19.80 -24.17 14.77
CA LYS A 33 -18.68 -24.17 15.73
C LYS A 33 -17.32 -24.30 15.04
N VAL A 34 -17.27 -25.05 13.93
CA VAL A 34 -16.05 -25.30 13.14
C VAL A 34 -16.42 -25.25 11.67
N LEU A 35 -15.74 -24.40 10.91
CA LEU A 35 -15.86 -24.33 9.45
C LEU A 35 -14.48 -24.40 8.83
N GLU A 36 -14.00 -25.62 8.62
CA GLU A 36 -12.65 -25.88 8.15
C GLU A 36 -12.65 -26.50 6.76
N ASN A 37 -11.88 -25.90 5.84
CA ASN A 37 -11.76 -26.32 4.43
C ASN A 37 -13.07 -26.22 3.62
N PHE A 38 -14.02 -25.42 4.09
CA PHE A 38 -15.24 -25.07 3.37
C PHE A 38 -15.35 -23.56 3.20
N VAL A 39 -15.93 -23.14 2.10
CA VAL A 39 -16.22 -21.74 1.77
C VAL A 39 -17.74 -21.55 1.77
N PRO A 40 -18.27 -20.72 2.67
CA PRO A 40 -19.69 -20.39 2.66
C PRO A 40 -20.00 -19.42 1.52
N SER A 41 -21.11 -19.66 0.82
CA SER A 41 -21.66 -18.71 -0.14
C SER A 41 -22.53 -17.66 0.55
N VAL A 42 -22.76 -16.54 -0.12
CA VAL A 42 -23.65 -15.47 0.33
C VAL A 42 -25.07 -16.02 0.55
N GLN A 43 -25.53 -16.96 -0.29
CA GLN A 43 -26.87 -17.55 -0.25
C GLN A 43 -27.06 -18.57 0.89
N GLY A 44 -25.99 -19.00 1.56
CA GLY A 44 -26.05 -19.90 2.71
C GLY A 44 -25.42 -21.29 2.57
N PRO A 45 -25.41 -21.95 1.39
CA PRO A 45 -24.67 -23.21 1.21
C PRO A 45 -23.18 -23.05 1.48
N VAL A 46 -22.52 -24.18 1.76
CA VAL A 46 -21.06 -24.27 1.86
C VAL A 46 -20.55 -25.25 0.82
N SER A 47 -19.45 -24.90 0.16
CA SER A 47 -18.74 -25.76 -0.78
C SER A 47 -17.36 -26.11 -0.25
N ARG A 48 -16.91 -27.33 -0.49
CA ARG A 48 -15.55 -27.72 -0.13
C ARG A 48 -14.56 -27.00 -1.03
N ARG A 49 -13.53 -26.33 -0.44
CA ARG A 49 -12.46 -25.75 -1.24
C ARG A 49 -11.71 -26.81 -2.03
N GLY A 50 -11.16 -26.43 -3.17
CA GLY A 50 -10.24 -27.27 -3.92
C GLY A 50 -8.91 -27.51 -3.20
N GLY A 51 -8.15 -28.49 -3.65
CA GLY A 51 -6.76 -28.66 -3.27
C GLY A 51 -5.87 -27.54 -3.82
N THR A 52 -4.59 -27.57 -3.48
CA THR A 52 -3.60 -26.69 -4.11
C THR A 52 -2.79 -27.48 -5.14
N ARG A 53 -2.55 -26.84 -6.28
CA ARG A 53 -1.72 -27.41 -7.35
C ARG A 53 -0.40 -26.62 -7.40
N PHE A 54 0.69 -27.37 -7.52
CA PHE A 54 2.02 -26.82 -7.73
C PHE A 54 2.11 -26.02 -9.03
N VAL A 55 2.70 -24.84 -8.96
CA VAL A 55 2.99 -23.96 -10.11
C VAL A 55 4.50 -23.88 -10.34
N ALA A 56 5.25 -23.51 -9.34
CA ALA A 56 6.72 -23.41 -9.40
C ALA A 56 7.35 -23.46 -8.02
N GLU A 57 8.62 -23.76 -7.97
CA GLU A 57 9.48 -23.55 -6.82
C GLU A 57 10.02 -22.13 -6.82
N THR A 58 10.11 -21.48 -5.64
CA THR A 58 10.74 -20.15 -5.52
C THR A 58 12.23 -20.22 -5.87
N LYS A 59 12.82 -19.12 -6.28
CA LYS A 59 14.26 -19.09 -6.59
C LYS A 59 15.14 -19.44 -5.41
N LYS A 60 14.78 -18.94 -4.22
CA LYS A 60 15.52 -19.14 -2.96
C LYS A 60 14.61 -19.82 -1.94
N ASN A 61 14.76 -21.14 -1.78
CA ASN A 61 13.91 -21.91 -0.89
C ASN A 61 14.11 -21.64 0.59
N GLU A 62 15.29 -21.18 0.97
CA GLU A 62 15.67 -20.83 2.34
C GLU A 62 15.13 -19.46 2.76
N ALA A 63 14.85 -18.59 1.82
CA ALA A 63 14.36 -17.24 2.05
C ALA A 63 12.85 -17.12 1.75
N LYS A 64 12.15 -16.30 2.53
CA LYS A 64 10.75 -15.94 2.28
C LYS A 64 10.64 -15.16 0.98
N ALA A 65 9.49 -15.27 0.32
CA ALA A 65 9.10 -14.41 -0.79
C ALA A 65 7.72 -13.81 -0.53
N ARG A 66 7.31 -12.83 -1.31
CA ARG A 66 6.00 -12.18 -1.24
C ARG A 66 5.35 -12.13 -2.61
N LEU A 67 4.09 -12.50 -2.67
CA LEU A 67 3.29 -12.46 -3.89
C LEU A 67 2.55 -11.13 -3.99
N PHE A 68 2.53 -10.58 -5.21
CA PHE A 68 1.77 -9.40 -5.57
C PHE A 68 1.10 -9.60 -6.93
N THR A 69 -0.04 -8.97 -7.14
CA THR A 69 -0.80 -9.04 -8.40
C THR A 69 -0.58 -7.81 -9.25
N PHE A 70 -0.28 -8.01 -10.53
CA PHE A 70 -0.29 -6.99 -11.55
C PHE A 70 -1.41 -7.29 -12.53
N GLN A 71 -2.38 -6.41 -12.63
CA GLN A 71 -3.51 -6.60 -13.54
C GLN A 71 -3.53 -5.48 -14.58
N PHE A 72 -3.21 -5.83 -15.83
CA PHE A 72 -3.30 -4.90 -16.96
C PHE A 72 -4.72 -4.84 -17.53
N SER A 73 -5.36 -6.01 -17.67
CA SER A 73 -6.74 -6.16 -18.11
C SER A 73 -7.37 -7.39 -17.46
N ALA A 74 -8.64 -7.67 -17.76
CA ALA A 74 -9.30 -8.90 -17.32
C ALA A 74 -8.63 -10.18 -17.87
N GLU A 75 -8.00 -10.08 -19.03
CA GLU A 75 -7.37 -11.22 -19.72
C GLU A 75 -5.84 -11.28 -19.49
N GLN A 76 -5.23 -10.17 -19.10
CA GLN A 76 -3.78 -10.05 -18.91
C GLN A 76 -3.46 -9.67 -17.48
N ALA A 77 -3.26 -10.67 -16.67
CA ALA A 77 -2.84 -10.53 -15.29
C ALA A 77 -1.54 -11.32 -15.05
N TYR A 78 -0.71 -10.78 -14.17
CA TYR A 78 0.55 -11.40 -13.78
C TYR A 78 0.62 -11.52 -12.26
N LEU A 79 1.11 -12.66 -11.80
CA LEU A 79 1.57 -12.82 -10.44
C LEU A 79 3.05 -12.48 -10.38
N LEU A 80 3.42 -11.63 -9.45
CA LEU A 80 4.80 -11.24 -9.20
C LEU A 80 5.28 -11.89 -7.90
N GLU A 81 6.40 -12.63 -7.97
CA GLU A 81 7.11 -13.19 -6.82
C GLU A 81 8.28 -12.27 -6.47
N PHE A 82 8.13 -11.48 -5.43
CA PHE A 82 9.22 -10.70 -4.85
C PHE A 82 9.99 -11.56 -3.85
N GLY A 83 11.27 -11.77 -4.11
CA GLY A 83 12.17 -12.49 -3.22
C GLY A 83 13.40 -11.67 -2.86
N ASP A 84 14.33 -12.28 -2.11
CA ASP A 84 15.56 -11.65 -1.68
C ASP A 84 16.47 -11.28 -2.85
N GLY A 85 16.42 -10.00 -3.24
CA GLY A 85 17.18 -9.41 -4.35
C GLY A 85 16.58 -9.61 -5.74
N TYR A 86 15.34 -10.09 -5.90
CA TYR A 86 14.76 -10.35 -7.22
C TYR A 86 13.24 -10.20 -7.26
N VAL A 87 12.71 -10.13 -8.50
CA VAL A 87 11.29 -10.36 -8.82
C VAL A 87 11.18 -11.33 -9.99
N ARG A 88 10.25 -12.30 -9.93
CA ARG A 88 9.86 -13.23 -10.99
C ARG A 88 8.41 -13.03 -11.38
N PHE A 89 8.06 -13.46 -12.59
CA PHE A 89 6.78 -13.20 -13.20
C PHE A 89 6.07 -14.50 -13.59
N PHE A 90 4.76 -14.56 -13.33
CA PHE A 90 3.91 -15.69 -13.71
C PHE A 90 2.68 -15.18 -14.44
N THR A 91 2.21 -15.92 -15.42
CA THR A 91 0.94 -15.67 -16.11
C THR A 91 0.34 -16.99 -16.57
N GLY A 92 -0.98 -17.10 -16.58
CA GLY A 92 -1.66 -18.35 -17.00
C GLY A 92 -1.24 -19.56 -16.16
N ARG A 93 -1.00 -19.38 -14.87
CA ARG A 93 -0.56 -20.42 -13.91
C ARG A 93 0.81 -21.03 -14.23
N ARG A 94 1.70 -20.28 -14.89
CA ARG A 94 3.06 -20.72 -15.28
C ARG A 94 4.05 -19.57 -15.15
N PRO A 95 5.34 -19.88 -14.91
CA PRO A 95 6.39 -18.87 -15.00
C PRO A 95 6.44 -18.25 -16.41
N VAL A 96 6.69 -16.95 -16.47
CA VAL A 96 7.08 -16.28 -17.72
C VAL A 96 8.53 -16.65 -17.98
N LEU A 97 8.84 -17.08 -19.19
CA LEU A 97 10.19 -17.46 -19.60
C LEU A 97 10.80 -16.35 -20.47
N ASP A 98 12.09 -16.16 -20.32
CA ASP A 98 12.91 -15.32 -21.18
C ASP A 98 13.20 -16.02 -22.54
N ASP A 99 13.95 -15.35 -23.40
CA ASP A 99 14.32 -15.87 -24.73
C ASP A 99 15.24 -17.11 -24.66
N GLN A 100 15.79 -17.41 -23.50
CA GLN A 100 16.65 -18.58 -23.26
C GLN A 100 15.88 -19.75 -22.61
N GLY A 101 14.57 -19.57 -22.38
CA GLY A 101 13.71 -20.56 -21.75
C GLY A 101 13.88 -20.65 -20.22
N GLN A 102 14.53 -19.66 -19.59
CA GLN A 102 14.65 -19.56 -18.14
C GLN A 102 13.53 -18.68 -17.55
N PRO A 103 13.15 -18.87 -16.29
CA PRO A 103 12.20 -17.97 -15.64
C PRO A 103 12.67 -16.53 -15.72
N LEU A 104 11.82 -15.65 -16.28
CA LEU A 104 12.10 -14.22 -16.38
C LEU A 104 12.25 -13.63 -14.98
N GLU A 105 13.36 -12.95 -14.75
CA GLU A 105 13.60 -12.28 -13.47
C GLU A 105 14.32 -10.94 -13.65
N LEU A 106 14.08 -10.03 -12.70
CA LEU A 106 14.81 -8.78 -12.57
C LEU A 106 15.43 -8.68 -11.18
N ALA A 107 16.62 -8.08 -11.12
CA ALA A 107 17.27 -7.77 -9.85
C ALA A 107 16.58 -6.57 -9.19
N LEU A 108 16.38 -6.66 -7.87
CA LEU A 108 15.82 -5.60 -7.02
C LEU A 108 16.70 -5.42 -5.78
N PRO A 109 16.70 -4.25 -5.14
CA PRO A 109 17.56 -3.97 -3.99
C PRO A 109 17.02 -4.54 -2.66
N TYR A 110 15.81 -5.06 -2.63
CA TYR A 110 15.11 -5.47 -1.41
C TYR A 110 15.62 -6.82 -0.89
N ALA A 111 16.02 -6.86 0.37
CA ALA A 111 16.36 -8.11 1.06
C ALA A 111 15.11 -8.79 1.62
N GLU A 112 15.21 -10.06 2.03
CA GLU A 112 14.11 -10.84 2.62
C GLU A 112 13.37 -10.09 3.74
N LYS A 113 14.12 -9.43 4.64
CA LYS A 113 13.58 -8.67 5.78
C LYS A 113 12.70 -7.48 5.37
N ASP A 114 12.87 -6.97 4.15
CA ASP A 114 12.20 -5.76 3.65
C ASP A 114 10.89 -6.09 2.93
N LEU A 115 10.68 -7.36 2.53
CA LEU A 115 9.56 -7.76 1.67
C LEU A 115 8.19 -7.48 2.28
N ASP A 116 8.02 -7.64 3.59
CA ASP A 116 6.75 -7.36 4.26
C ASP A 116 6.43 -5.86 4.33
N GLY A 117 7.47 -5.00 4.27
CA GLY A 117 7.35 -3.53 4.24
C GLY A 117 7.07 -2.93 2.86
N LEU A 118 7.10 -3.72 1.79
CA LEU A 118 6.82 -3.21 0.44
C LEU A 118 5.37 -2.79 0.30
N CYS A 119 5.15 -1.58 -0.18
CA CYS A 119 3.83 -1.06 -0.56
C CYS A 119 3.79 -0.80 -2.07
N PHE A 120 2.70 -1.18 -2.71
CA PHE A 120 2.56 -1.16 -4.16
C PHE A 120 1.35 -0.32 -4.58
N ALA A 121 1.51 0.46 -5.65
CA ALA A 121 0.40 1.10 -6.36
C ALA A 121 0.62 0.97 -7.86
N GLN A 122 -0.39 0.49 -8.56
CA GLN A 122 -0.35 0.30 -10.02
C GLN A 122 -1.11 1.43 -10.73
N SER A 123 -0.54 1.92 -11.82
CA SER A 123 -1.19 2.80 -12.80
C SER A 123 -0.85 2.34 -14.21
N GLY A 124 -1.81 1.73 -14.89
CA GLY A 124 -1.59 1.13 -16.21
C GLY A 124 -0.47 0.08 -16.17
N ASP A 125 0.55 0.26 -16.99
CA ASP A 125 1.70 -0.63 -17.10
C ASP A 125 2.81 -0.39 -16.05
N VAL A 126 2.61 0.53 -15.11
CA VAL A 126 3.61 0.93 -14.12
C VAL A 126 3.16 0.58 -12.70
N VAL A 127 3.98 -0.15 -11.97
CA VAL A 127 3.86 -0.36 -10.51
C VAL A 127 4.87 0.54 -9.81
N TYR A 128 4.39 1.37 -8.90
CA TYR A 128 5.20 2.11 -7.97
C TYR A 128 5.41 1.28 -6.70
N ILE A 129 6.65 1.18 -6.25
CA ILE A 129 7.07 0.37 -5.11
C ILE A 129 7.68 1.31 -4.07
N ALA A 130 7.02 1.44 -2.92
CA ALA A 130 7.49 2.23 -1.79
C ALA A 130 8.01 1.33 -0.67
N HIS A 131 9.08 1.76 -0.02
CA HIS A 131 9.63 1.17 1.19
C HIS A 131 10.41 2.25 1.97
N PRO A 132 10.29 2.34 3.32
CA PRO A 132 10.87 3.44 4.10
C PRO A 132 12.40 3.52 4.04
N SER A 133 13.10 2.44 3.70
CA SER A 133 14.57 2.39 3.62
C SER A 133 15.12 2.51 2.20
N TYR A 134 14.29 2.61 1.17
CA TYR A 134 14.74 2.65 -0.23
C TYR A 134 14.05 3.76 -1.00
N PRO A 135 14.74 4.40 -1.97
CA PRO A 135 14.10 5.31 -2.91
C PRO A 135 12.89 4.68 -3.58
N LEU A 136 11.85 5.50 -3.83
CA LEU A 136 10.68 5.06 -4.59
C LEU A 136 11.14 4.46 -5.92
N ARG A 137 10.60 3.31 -6.29
CA ARG A 137 10.99 2.58 -7.50
C ARG A 137 9.78 2.28 -8.37
N THR A 138 9.99 2.23 -9.67
CA THR A 138 9.00 1.74 -10.63
C THR A 138 9.40 0.38 -11.18
N LEU A 139 8.39 -0.43 -11.44
CA LEU A 139 8.46 -1.65 -12.24
C LEU A 139 7.48 -1.47 -13.39
N THR A 140 7.99 -1.39 -14.63
CA THR A 140 7.22 -1.06 -15.83
C THR A 140 7.19 -2.23 -16.79
N ARG A 141 6.00 -2.59 -17.27
CA ARG A 141 5.79 -3.58 -18.31
C ARG A 141 5.79 -2.90 -19.68
N HIS A 142 6.70 -3.27 -20.55
CA HIS A 142 6.75 -2.87 -21.95
C HIS A 142 6.24 -3.96 -22.90
N GLY A 143 6.17 -5.19 -22.42
CA GLY A 143 5.70 -6.35 -23.17
C GLY A 143 5.56 -7.57 -22.26
N ARG A 144 5.25 -8.71 -22.84
CA ARG A 144 5.06 -9.95 -22.08
C ARG A 144 6.34 -10.36 -21.32
N THR A 145 7.49 -10.18 -21.95
CA THR A 145 8.82 -10.54 -21.42
C THR A 145 9.72 -9.32 -21.21
N ASP A 146 9.29 -8.12 -21.60
CA ASP A 146 10.06 -6.88 -21.40
C ASP A 146 9.52 -6.11 -20.19
N TRP A 147 10.19 -6.29 -19.07
CA TRP A 147 9.94 -5.60 -17.82
C TRP A 147 11.19 -4.84 -17.41
N ARG A 148 11.01 -3.65 -16.89
CA ARG A 148 12.11 -2.77 -16.49
C ARG A 148 11.86 -2.18 -15.12
N THR A 149 12.92 -1.98 -14.35
CA THR A 149 12.86 -1.31 -13.06
C THR A 149 13.77 -0.09 -13.06
N ALA A 150 13.30 0.99 -12.44
CA ALA A 150 14.07 2.23 -12.29
C ALA A 150 13.74 2.88 -10.95
N GLU A 151 14.61 3.74 -10.46
CA GLU A 151 14.26 4.65 -9.37
C GLU A 151 13.30 5.71 -9.90
N ALA A 152 12.14 5.84 -9.25
CA ALA A 152 11.18 6.90 -9.52
C ALA A 152 11.64 8.16 -8.78
N GLY A 153 12.59 8.88 -9.38
CA GLY A 153 13.05 10.13 -8.82
C GLY A 153 11.95 11.18 -8.81
N THR A 154 11.81 11.91 -7.71
CA THR A 154 11.00 13.14 -7.71
C THR A 154 11.81 14.26 -8.36
N VAL A 155 11.22 14.94 -9.33
CA VAL A 155 11.87 16.05 -10.04
C VAL A 155 11.82 17.31 -9.16
N ASP A 156 10.68 17.59 -8.53
CA ASP A 156 10.49 18.80 -7.72
C ASP A 156 9.64 18.51 -6.49
N GLY A 157 10.26 18.45 -5.32
CA GLY A 157 9.62 18.13 -4.04
C GLY A 157 9.39 16.62 -3.82
N PRO A 158 8.58 16.22 -2.82
CA PRO A 158 7.96 17.10 -1.81
C PRO A 158 8.98 17.75 -0.88
N TYR A 159 8.56 18.80 -0.18
CA TYR A 159 9.47 19.62 0.63
C TYR A 159 9.12 19.58 2.12
N LEU A 160 10.12 19.69 2.96
CA LEU A 160 9.99 20.03 4.37
C LEU A 160 9.33 21.42 4.54
N PRO A 161 8.79 21.76 5.71
CA PRO A 161 8.38 23.12 6.03
C PRO A 161 9.46 24.14 5.72
N VAL A 162 9.05 25.38 5.44
CA VAL A 162 10.00 26.47 5.19
C VAL A 162 10.82 26.70 6.45
N HIS A 163 12.12 26.84 6.28
CA HIS A 163 13.03 27.19 7.39
C HIS A 163 12.64 28.52 8.04
N THR A 164 12.58 28.54 9.35
CA THR A 164 12.18 29.73 10.14
C THR A 164 13.30 30.26 11.03
N GLY A 165 14.48 29.63 11.00
CA GLY A 165 15.64 30.03 11.77
C GLY A 165 16.49 31.11 11.10
N ASP A 166 17.69 31.34 11.65
CA ASP A 166 18.62 32.38 11.18
C ASP A 166 19.54 31.93 10.05
N VAL A 167 19.56 30.64 9.71
CA VAL A 167 20.44 30.14 8.66
C VAL A 167 19.93 30.59 7.30
N ALA A 168 20.82 31.20 6.51
CA ALA A 168 20.50 31.64 5.16
C ALA A 168 21.26 30.80 4.13
N LEU A 169 20.62 30.60 2.97
CA LEU A 169 21.22 29.99 1.78
C LEU A 169 21.43 31.04 0.70
N THR A 170 22.57 30.94 0.03
CA THR A 170 23.01 31.85 -1.06
C THR A 170 23.34 31.03 -2.29
N PRO A 171 22.63 31.19 -3.43
CA PRO A 171 23.02 30.59 -4.70
C PRO A 171 24.13 31.41 -5.36
N SER A 172 25.10 30.75 -6.02
CA SER A 172 26.22 31.43 -6.72
C SER A 172 25.82 32.02 -8.06
N ALA A 173 24.73 31.52 -8.67
CA ALA A 173 24.17 31.99 -9.93
C ALA A 173 22.65 31.74 -9.94
N VAL A 174 21.96 32.33 -10.93
CA VAL A 174 20.48 32.23 -11.02
C VAL A 174 20.01 31.02 -11.79
N ASP A 175 20.86 30.39 -12.60
CA ASP A 175 20.51 29.24 -13.44
C ASP A 175 21.73 28.37 -13.74
N GLY A 176 21.48 27.15 -14.32
CA GLY A 176 22.50 26.19 -14.66
C GLY A 176 23.06 25.43 -13.46
N ASP A 177 24.34 25.03 -13.54
CA ASP A 177 25.06 24.41 -12.44
C ASP A 177 25.58 25.46 -11.49
N ILE A 178 25.16 25.42 -10.24
CA ILE A 178 25.43 26.42 -9.23
C ILE A 178 26.03 25.80 -7.96
N LYS A 179 26.63 26.68 -7.13
CA LYS A 179 26.92 26.36 -5.73
C LYS A 179 25.87 27.02 -4.81
N ILE A 180 25.45 26.30 -3.80
CA ILE A 180 24.60 26.86 -2.74
C ILE A 180 25.42 26.82 -1.45
N THR A 181 25.58 28.01 -0.83
CA THR A 181 26.34 28.19 0.40
C THR A 181 25.42 28.55 1.54
N ALA A 182 25.55 27.89 2.68
CA ALA A 182 24.82 28.14 3.91
C ALA A 182 25.66 28.91 4.94
N THR A 183 25.01 29.75 5.76
CA THR A 183 25.70 30.50 6.84
C THR A 183 26.04 29.62 8.05
N ALA A 184 25.45 28.43 8.18
CA ALA A 184 25.78 27.42 9.18
C ALA A 184 25.70 26.02 8.56
N ASP A 185 26.00 24.98 9.34
CA ASP A 185 25.96 23.60 8.91
C ASP A 185 24.53 23.13 8.63
N VAL A 186 24.24 22.75 7.38
CA VAL A 186 22.91 22.34 6.88
C VAL A 186 22.98 21.03 6.12
N PHE A 187 24.00 20.84 5.29
CA PHE A 187 24.07 19.77 4.32
C PHE A 187 24.85 18.55 4.81
N SER A 188 24.47 17.39 4.30
CA SER A 188 25.15 16.11 4.49
C SER A 188 25.39 15.42 3.13
N GLU A 189 26.23 14.38 3.11
CA GLU A 189 26.46 13.58 1.89
C GLU A 189 25.17 12.93 1.37
N THR A 190 24.24 12.58 2.28
CA THR A 190 22.95 11.98 1.96
C THR A 190 21.95 12.93 1.32
N ASP A 191 22.28 14.23 1.22
CA ASP A 191 21.45 15.21 0.50
C ASP A 191 21.68 15.23 -1.01
N VAL A 192 22.66 14.49 -1.52
CA VAL A 192 22.86 14.34 -2.97
C VAL A 192 21.62 13.69 -3.60
N GLY A 193 21.10 14.32 -4.66
CA GLY A 193 19.84 13.92 -5.29
C GLY A 193 18.59 14.62 -4.73
N ARG A 194 18.68 15.29 -3.59
CA ARG A 194 17.60 15.99 -2.90
C ARG A 194 17.31 17.34 -3.56
N ALA A 195 16.05 17.72 -3.63
CA ALA A 195 15.67 19.06 -4.09
C ALA A 195 15.90 20.10 -2.99
N VAL A 196 16.26 21.32 -3.39
CA VAL A 196 16.35 22.50 -2.53
C VAL A 196 15.60 23.65 -3.18
N ARG A 197 14.80 24.38 -2.39
CA ARG A 197 14.12 25.60 -2.81
C ARG A 197 14.55 26.76 -1.94
N ILE A 198 14.76 27.94 -2.58
CA ILE A 198 15.08 29.18 -1.90
C ILE A 198 14.10 30.26 -2.40
N MET A 199 13.41 30.91 -1.49
CA MET A 199 12.53 32.03 -1.81
C MET A 199 13.33 33.32 -1.75
N GLN A 200 13.27 34.09 -2.81
CA GLN A 200 13.91 35.39 -2.92
C GLN A 200 12.90 36.47 -3.22
N SER A 201 13.08 37.64 -2.63
CA SER A 201 12.20 38.79 -2.82
C SER A 201 12.97 39.90 -3.54
N GLY A 202 12.32 40.46 -4.54
CA GLY A 202 12.68 41.72 -5.21
C GLY A 202 11.52 42.72 -5.05
N ASN A 203 11.62 43.90 -5.59
CA ASN A 203 10.51 44.83 -5.58
C ASN A 203 10.00 45.01 -7.03
N PRO A 204 8.79 44.52 -7.38
CA PRO A 204 7.73 43.92 -6.53
C PRO A 204 7.79 42.38 -6.43
N ASP A 205 8.72 41.68 -7.04
CA ASP A 205 8.69 40.26 -7.31
C ASP A 205 9.06 39.39 -6.08
N VAL A 206 8.35 38.29 -5.91
CA VAL A 206 8.73 37.18 -5.02
C VAL A 206 8.84 35.92 -5.88
N LYS A 207 9.94 35.19 -5.74
CA LYS A 207 10.17 34.00 -6.54
C LYS A 207 10.82 32.87 -5.75
N TRP A 208 10.32 31.65 -5.98
CA TRP A 208 10.97 30.42 -5.59
C TRP A 208 11.94 29.96 -6.70
N GLY A 209 13.22 29.91 -6.42
CA GLY A 209 14.17 29.15 -7.20
C GLY A 209 14.28 27.74 -6.67
N ALA A 210 14.49 26.75 -7.54
CA ALA A 210 14.63 25.35 -7.15
C ALA A 210 15.75 24.65 -7.93
N ALA A 211 16.50 23.80 -7.21
CA ALA A 211 17.62 23.05 -7.77
C ALA A 211 17.70 21.65 -7.15
N LYS A 212 18.34 20.73 -7.86
CA LYS A 212 18.71 19.40 -7.37
C LYS A 212 20.16 19.39 -6.91
N ILE A 213 20.43 18.98 -5.69
CA ILE A 213 21.78 18.83 -5.17
C ILE A 213 22.47 17.70 -5.94
N THR A 214 23.59 18.01 -6.59
CA THR A 214 24.35 17.08 -7.44
C THR A 214 25.62 16.58 -6.75
N ARG A 215 26.21 17.39 -5.87
CA ARG A 215 27.43 17.02 -5.14
C ARG A 215 27.52 17.70 -3.78
N PHE A 216 27.90 16.94 -2.77
CA PHE A 216 28.27 17.45 -1.46
C PHE A 216 29.72 17.97 -1.48
N ILE A 217 29.94 19.18 -1.00
CA ILE A 217 31.27 19.77 -0.84
C ILE A 217 31.65 19.79 0.64
N GLY A 218 30.70 20.13 1.50
CA GLY A 218 30.87 20.20 2.94
C GLY A 218 29.56 20.63 3.60
N ALA A 219 29.50 20.60 4.94
CA ALA A 219 28.29 20.88 5.71
C ALA A 219 27.65 22.24 5.41
N ARG A 220 28.37 23.17 4.82
CA ARG A 220 27.91 24.52 4.46
C ARG A 220 27.83 24.76 2.97
N GLN A 221 28.20 23.81 2.12
CA GLN A 221 28.23 24.04 0.68
C GLN A 221 27.94 22.78 -0.13
N VAL A 222 27.07 22.93 -1.13
CA VAL A 222 26.75 21.90 -2.13
C VAL A 222 26.82 22.45 -3.54
N GLU A 223 27.02 21.57 -4.53
CA GLU A 223 26.70 21.86 -5.92
C GLU A 223 25.30 21.42 -6.24
N ALA A 224 24.59 22.16 -7.09
CA ALA A 224 23.24 21.87 -7.47
C ALA A 224 22.99 22.31 -8.91
N ALA A 225 22.11 21.57 -9.60
CA ALA A 225 21.62 21.91 -10.93
C ALA A 225 20.21 22.51 -10.80
N VAL A 226 20.02 23.71 -11.34
CA VAL A 226 18.73 24.42 -11.32
C VAL A 226 17.73 23.69 -12.20
N PHE A 227 16.50 23.47 -11.70
CA PHE A 227 15.44 22.87 -12.51
C PHE A 227 14.98 23.82 -13.62
N SER A 228 14.68 23.27 -14.79
CA SER A 228 14.14 24.05 -15.91
C SER A 228 12.88 24.83 -15.50
N GLY A 229 12.89 26.15 -15.73
CA GLY A 229 11.79 27.04 -15.33
C GLY A 229 11.78 27.46 -13.85
N TRP A 230 12.75 27.03 -13.05
CA TRP A 230 12.87 27.33 -11.61
C TRP A 230 14.13 28.17 -11.27
N SER A 231 14.61 28.98 -12.20
CA SER A 231 15.75 29.87 -11.97
C SER A 231 15.50 30.78 -10.74
N PHE A 232 16.56 31.04 -10.01
CA PHE A 232 16.56 31.94 -8.87
C PHE A 232 16.31 33.39 -9.34
N LEU A 233 15.75 34.22 -8.46
CA LEU A 233 15.53 35.63 -8.78
C LEU A 233 16.84 36.41 -8.84
N ASN A 234 17.75 36.10 -7.90
CA ASN A 234 19.05 36.76 -7.75
C ASN A 234 20.01 35.85 -6.95
N THR A 235 21.19 36.36 -6.62
CA THR A 235 22.20 35.64 -5.81
C THR A 235 22.29 36.16 -4.38
N THR A 236 21.24 36.79 -3.87
CA THR A 236 21.23 37.27 -2.46
C THR A 236 20.89 36.13 -1.51
N ALA A 237 21.42 36.24 -0.28
CA ALA A 237 21.12 35.32 0.79
C ALA A 237 19.62 35.35 1.18
N SER A 238 19.03 34.20 1.42
CA SER A 238 17.66 34.09 1.93
C SER A 238 17.56 33.11 3.10
N LYS A 239 16.80 33.49 4.12
CA LYS A 239 16.45 32.62 5.26
C LYS A 239 15.23 31.75 4.94
N ALA A 240 14.43 32.08 3.92
CA ALA A 240 13.26 31.33 3.52
C ALA A 240 13.66 30.26 2.48
N TRP A 241 13.98 29.08 2.97
CA TRP A 241 14.37 27.93 2.14
C TRP A 241 13.79 26.62 2.69
N ARG A 242 13.83 25.58 1.91
CA ARG A 242 13.42 24.22 2.29
C ARG A 242 14.13 23.16 1.47
N LEU A 243 14.36 22.02 2.08
CA LEU A 243 14.90 20.82 1.43
C LEU A 243 13.78 19.84 1.11
N GLY A 244 13.99 18.98 0.14
CA GLY A 244 13.12 17.84 -0.16
C GLY A 244 12.94 16.92 1.08
N VAL A 245 11.83 16.21 1.15
CA VAL A 245 11.50 15.34 2.30
C VAL A 245 12.33 14.06 2.32
N PHE A 246 12.70 13.53 1.15
CA PHE A 246 13.26 12.18 1.01
C PHE A 246 14.77 12.22 0.79
N CYS A 247 15.50 11.53 1.63
CA CYS A 247 16.91 11.19 1.46
C CYS A 247 17.23 10.00 2.39
N GLU A 248 18.44 9.49 2.29
CA GLU A 248 18.88 8.34 3.09
C GLU A 248 18.78 8.60 4.60
N THR A 249 19.14 9.79 5.07
CA THR A 249 19.09 10.15 6.49
C THR A 249 17.65 10.36 6.98
N THR A 250 16.78 10.97 6.17
CA THR A 250 15.38 11.22 6.57
C THR A 250 14.46 10.05 6.26
N GLY A 251 14.87 9.10 5.43
CA GLY A 251 14.08 7.97 4.94
C GLY A 251 13.22 8.33 3.74
N TYR A 252 12.51 7.34 3.24
CA TYR A 252 11.72 7.37 2.01
C TYR A 252 10.24 7.11 2.29
N PRO A 253 9.33 7.21 1.29
CA PRO A 253 7.93 6.94 1.52
C PRO A 253 7.69 5.47 1.88
N ALA A 254 6.93 5.23 2.94
CA ALA A 254 6.52 3.89 3.38
C ALA A 254 5.31 3.38 2.61
N VAL A 255 4.43 4.28 2.17
CA VAL A 255 3.20 3.94 1.47
C VAL A 255 3.02 4.78 0.22
N VAL A 256 2.38 4.18 -0.79
CA VAL A 256 2.09 4.81 -2.08
C VAL A 256 0.67 4.44 -2.52
N SER A 257 -0.03 5.39 -3.15
CA SER A 257 -1.36 5.18 -3.73
C SER A 257 -1.63 6.19 -4.83
N PHE A 258 -2.73 6.02 -5.56
CA PHE A 258 -3.24 7.02 -6.50
C PHE A 258 -4.57 7.57 -6.00
N PHE A 259 -4.73 8.89 -6.05
CA PHE A 259 -5.98 9.56 -5.72
C PHE A 259 -6.12 10.86 -6.51
N GLU A 260 -7.29 11.10 -7.12
CA GLU A 260 -7.57 12.30 -7.92
C GLU A 260 -6.48 12.64 -8.95
N GLN A 261 -6.07 11.65 -9.76
CA GLN A 261 -5.02 11.77 -10.79
C GLN A 261 -3.65 12.20 -10.25
N ARG A 262 -3.37 11.93 -8.97
CA ARG A 262 -2.12 12.23 -8.28
C ARG A 262 -1.49 10.96 -7.75
N LEU A 263 -0.17 10.92 -7.73
CA LEU A 263 0.58 9.97 -6.91
C LEU A 263 0.61 10.50 -5.48
N ILE A 264 0.16 9.69 -4.54
CA ILE A 264 0.15 10.02 -3.12
C ILE A 264 1.21 9.18 -2.41
N LEU A 265 2.06 9.84 -1.66
CA LEU A 265 3.11 9.24 -0.86
C LEU A 265 2.86 9.51 0.62
N GLY A 266 3.10 8.53 1.47
CA GLY A 266 3.04 8.69 2.93
C GLY A 266 4.38 8.38 3.57
N LYS A 267 4.82 9.25 4.50
CA LYS A 267 6.03 9.07 5.31
C LYS A 267 5.84 9.69 6.68
N GLY A 268 6.07 8.92 7.73
CA GLY A 268 5.73 9.38 9.07
C GLY A 268 4.27 9.81 9.13
N ASN A 269 3.98 10.99 9.68
CA ASN A 269 2.65 11.60 9.67
C ASN A 269 2.35 12.45 8.43
N GLY A 270 3.28 12.53 7.47
CA GLY A 270 3.15 13.34 6.25
C GLY A 270 2.47 12.59 5.11
N VAL A 271 1.55 13.27 4.42
CA VAL A 271 0.89 12.83 3.19
C VAL A 271 1.20 13.84 2.09
N TYR A 272 1.79 13.36 1.01
CA TYR A 272 2.31 14.17 -0.08
C TYR A 272 1.62 13.80 -1.38
N GLY A 273 0.90 14.75 -1.99
CA GLY A 273 0.26 14.55 -3.27
C GLY A 273 1.05 15.20 -4.40
N SER A 274 1.25 14.49 -5.50
CA SER A 274 1.89 15.03 -6.69
C SER A 274 1.03 16.09 -7.39
N LYS A 275 1.61 16.78 -8.35
CA LYS A 275 0.86 17.59 -9.33
C LYS A 275 -0.08 16.68 -10.14
N VAL A 276 -1.23 17.21 -10.54
CA VAL A 276 -2.24 16.48 -11.34
C VAL A 276 -1.62 15.99 -12.64
N GLY A 277 -1.68 14.69 -12.89
CA GLY A 277 -1.13 14.02 -14.09
C GLY A 277 0.39 14.00 -14.20
N GLN A 278 1.13 14.53 -13.21
CA GLN A 278 2.60 14.54 -13.17
C GLN A 278 3.08 13.88 -11.87
N TYR A 279 3.36 12.60 -11.92
CA TYR A 279 3.60 11.76 -10.74
C TYR A 279 5.00 11.91 -10.13
N ASP A 280 5.89 12.63 -10.79
CA ASP A 280 7.26 12.94 -10.36
C ASP A 280 7.42 14.37 -9.81
N VAL A 281 6.38 15.22 -9.91
CA VAL A 281 6.40 16.63 -9.48
C VAL A 281 5.49 16.81 -8.27
N PHE A 282 6.06 17.20 -7.13
CA PHE A 282 5.34 17.45 -5.88
C PHE A 282 5.39 18.93 -5.45
N SER A 283 5.61 19.80 -6.40
CA SER A 283 5.68 21.25 -6.17
C SER A 283 4.35 21.78 -5.60
N PRO A 284 4.33 22.43 -4.43
CA PRO A 284 3.11 22.98 -3.85
C PRO A 284 2.71 24.36 -4.42
N THR A 285 3.60 25.00 -5.18
CA THR A 285 3.39 26.32 -5.75
C THR A 285 4.09 26.45 -7.09
N ALA A 286 3.68 27.44 -7.90
CA ALA A 286 4.46 27.91 -9.03
C ALA A 286 5.75 28.65 -8.56
N PRO A 287 6.67 28.99 -9.49
CA PRO A 287 7.85 29.82 -9.18
C PRO A 287 7.50 31.17 -8.56
N ASP A 288 6.42 31.81 -8.99
CA ASP A 288 5.92 33.09 -8.47
C ASP A 288 5.18 32.97 -7.14
N ALA A 289 5.26 31.83 -6.47
CA ALA A 289 4.56 31.47 -5.25
C ALA A 289 3.02 31.34 -5.38
N SER A 290 2.47 31.45 -6.58
CA SER A 290 1.05 31.23 -6.81
C SER A 290 0.65 29.77 -6.55
N VAL A 291 -0.59 29.57 -6.08
CA VAL A 291 -1.17 28.27 -5.72
C VAL A 291 -2.36 28.00 -6.63
N SER A 292 -2.50 26.78 -7.10
CA SER A 292 -3.70 26.32 -7.83
C SER A 292 -4.02 24.87 -7.50
N SER A 293 -5.21 24.42 -7.90
CA SER A 293 -5.63 23.01 -7.76
C SER A 293 -4.76 22.02 -8.53
N GLN A 294 -3.92 22.50 -9.44
CA GLN A 294 -3.03 21.64 -10.24
C GLN A 294 -1.75 21.26 -9.50
N TYR A 295 -1.30 22.07 -8.54
CA TYR A 295 -0.04 21.84 -7.82
C TYR A 295 -0.15 20.70 -6.79
N GLY A 296 1.01 20.21 -6.38
CA GLY A 296 1.13 19.23 -5.30
C GLY A 296 0.74 19.80 -3.94
N TYR A 297 0.60 18.91 -2.97
CA TYR A 297 0.34 19.31 -1.59
C TYR A 297 1.14 18.48 -0.59
N ASN A 298 1.45 19.10 0.54
CA ASN A 298 2.02 18.46 1.71
C ASN A 298 1.04 18.66 2.85
N TYR A 299 0.59 17.59 3.47
CA TYR A 299 -0.29 17.64 4.61
C TYR A 299 0.28 16.81 5.77
N GLU A 300 0.38 17.40 6.94
CA GLU A 300 0.80 16.70 8.16
C GLU A 300 -0.43 16.35 8.98
N LEU A 301 -0.59 15.05 9.24
CA LEU A 301 -1.66 14.55 10.11
C LEU A 301 -1.33 14.91 11.56
N SER A 302 -2.01 15.94 12.07
CA SER A 302 -1.83 16.37 13.47
C SER A 302 -2.66 15.52 14.41
N SER A 303 -2.04 14.96 15.45
CA SER A 303 -2.74 14.32 16.57
C SER A 303 -1.84 14.29 17.80
N ASP A 304 -2.45 13.92 18.94
CA ASP A 304 -1.78 13.83 20.25
C ASP A 304 -0.75 12.70 20.35
N GLN A 305 -0.62 11.87 19.33
CA GLN A 305 0.26 10.69 19.27
C GLN A 305 1.05 10.68 17.96
N ILE A 306 2.15 9.92 17.92
CA ILE A 306 2.86 9.61 16.68
C ILE A 306 1.89 8.85 15.76
N ASN A 307 1.64 9.39 14.58
CA ASN A 307 0.67 8.87 13.62
C ASN A 307 1.33 8.54 12.28
N ASP A 308 2.29 7.62 12.32
CA ASP A 308 2.87 7.13 11.08
C ASP A 308 1.80 6.49 10.19
N VAL A 309 1.79 6.89 8.92
CA VAL A 309 0.85 6.37 7.92
C VAL A 309 1.19 4.92 7.61
N CYS A 310 0.25 4.02 7.89
CA CYS A 310 0.38 2.58 7.65
C CYS A 310 -0.16 2.16 6.28
N TRP A 311 -1.21 2.81 5.80
CA TRP A 311 -1.82 2.53 4.50
C TRP A 311 -2.67 3.70 3.99
N LEU A 312 -2.87 3.71 2.67
CA LEU A 312 -3.74 4.62 1.93
C LEU A 312 -4.76 3.81 1.15
N SER A 313 -6.02 4.23 1.14
CA SER A 313 -7.09 3.59 0.37
C SER A 313 -7.93 4.64 -0.35
N PRO A 314 -7.80 4.73 -1.69
CA PRO A 314 -8.55 5.70 -2.48
C PRO A 314 -10.01 5.28 -2.64
N GLY A 315 -10.91 6.25 -2.57
CA GLY A 315 -12.34 6.08 -2.75
C GLY A 315 -13.00 7.39 -3.12
N ARG A 316 -14.20 7.66 -2.57
CA ARG A 316 -14.83 8.98 -2.62
C ARG A 316 -13.96 10.02 -1.90
N VAL A 317 -13.30 9.60 -0.85
CA VAL A 317 -12.27 10.32 -0.11
C VAL A 317 -11.01 9.43 -0.05
N LEU A 318 -9.86 9.98 0.26
CA LEU A 318 -8.69 9.18 0.58
C LEU A 318 -8.77 8.75 2.05
N ALA A 319 -9.03 7.47 2.28
CA ALA A 319 -8.93 6.90 3.63
C ALA A 319 -7.45 6.64 3.98
N ILE A 320 -7.08 6.98 5.21
CA ILE A 320 -5.71 6.90 5.71
C ILE A 320 -5.72 6.18 7.04
N GLY A 321 -5.06 5.05 7.12
CA GLY A 321 -4.79 4.37 8.39
C GLY A 321 -3.44 4.77 8.94
N THR A 322 -3.41 5.13 10.21
CA THR A 322 -2.17 5.43 10.93
C THR A 322 -2.04 4.54 12.17
N VAL A 323 -0.88 4.49 12.77
CA VAL A 323 -0.65 3.69 13.99
C VAL A 323 -1.64 4.02 15.11
N GLY A 324 -2.08 5.28 15.23
CA GLY A 324 -2.92 5.73 16.35
C GLY A 324 -4.38 6.03 16.00
N ALA A 325 -4.72 6.18 14.71
CA ALA A 325 -6.06 6.64 14.30
C ALA A 325 -6.34 6.33 12.82
N ASP A 326 -7.60 6.51 12.44
CA ASP A 326 -8.05 6.41 11.06
C ASP A 326 -8.62 7.76 10.62
N PHE A 327 -8.17 8.24 9.46
CA PHE A 327 -8.52 9.54 8.91
C PHE A 327 -9.15 9.41 7.53
N THR A 328 -9.86 10.44 7.12
CA THR A 328 -10.12 10.74 5.71
C THR A 328 -9.43 12.04 5.33
N LEU A 329 -8.93 12.08 4.10
CA LEU A 329 -8.46 13.30 3.49
C LEU A 329 -9.42 13.63 2.35
N GLU A 330 -10.00 14.81 2.43
CA GLU A 330 -11.01 15.30 1.49
C GLU A 330 -10.73 16.74 1.13
N THR A 331 -11.31 17.18 0.02
CA THR A 331 -11.28 18.56 -0.40
C THR A 331 -12.59 19.26 -0.03
N SER A 332 -12.50 20.47 0.50
CA SER A 332 -13.69 21.28 0.74
C SER A 332 -14.13 21.99 -0.55
N GLY A 333 -15.40 21.83 -0.93
CA GLY A 333 -16.03 22.64 -1.95
C GLY A 333 -16.27 22.00 -3.31
N GLY A 334 -15.97 20.72 -3.51
CA GLY A 334 -16.30 20.02 -4.78
C GLY A 334 -15.44 20.42 -6.00
N GLU A 335 -14.48 21.29 -5.84
CA GLU A 335 -13.62 21.83 -6.90
C GLU A 335 -12.18 21.30 -6.82
N GLY A 336 -11.98 19.98 -6.81
CA GLY A 336 -10.65 19.35 -6.85
C GLY A 336 -9.73 19.71 -5.66
N THR A 337 -8.66 18.96 -5.47
CA THR A 337 -7.73 19.14 -4.35
C THR A 337 -6.88 20.40 -4.55
N ILE A 338 -7.24 21.50 -3.91
CA ILE A 338 -6.36 22.67 -3.81
C ILE A 338 -5.51 22.50 -2.55
N PRO A 339 -4.20 22.76 -2.57
CA PRO A 339 -3.34 22.63 -1.38
C PRO A 339 -3.84 23.33 -0.13
N MET A 340 -4.63 24.39 -0.28
CA MET A 340 -5.24 25.17 0.81
C MET A 340 -6.59 24.64 1.29
N THR A 341 -7.24 23.72 0.56
CA THR A 341 -8.57 23.19 0.89
C THR A 341 -8.55 21.73 1.34
N VAL A 342 -7.38 21.12 1.35
CA VAL A 342 -7.20 19.76 1.87
C VAL A 342 -7.49 19.74 3.36
N LYS A 343 -8.41 18.88 3.77
CA LYS A 343 -8.76 18.67 5.18
C LYS A 343 -8.63 17.20 5.53
N ALA A 344 -7.87 16.92 6.57
CA ALA A 344 -7.89 15.62 7.21
C ALA A 344 -8.88 15.62 8.38
N ARG A 345 -9.76 14.63 8.42
CA ARG A 345 -10.70 14.42 9.51
C ARG A 345 -10.39 13.09 10.18
N ARG A 346 -10.24 13.10 11.49
CA ARG A 346 -10.10 11.89 12.30
C ARG A 346 -11.48 11.30 12.57
N HIS A 347 -11.67 10.00 12.32
CA HIS A 347 -12.92 9.28 12.54
C HIS A 347 -12.84 8.29 13.68
N SER A 348 -11.70 7.68 13.91
CA SER A 348 -11.54 6.69 14.97
C SER A 348 -10.17 6.76 15.64
N ALA A 349 -10.04 6.08 16.79
CA ALA A 349 -8.79 5.94 17.54
C ALA A 349 -8.34 4.46 17.59
N TYR A 350 -8.78 3.62 16.64
CA TYR A 350 -8.42 2.21 16.66
C TYR A 350 -6.98 1.96 16.25
N GLY A 351 -6.47 2.78 15.33
CA GLY A 351 -5.16 2.62 14.74
C GLY A 351 -5.05 1.39 13.83
N SER A 352 -4.01 1.36 13.06
CA SER A 352 -3.82 0.40 11.98
C SER A 352 -2.48 -0.33 12.09
N GLU A 353 -2.44 -1.55 11.59
CA GLU A 353 -1.23 -2.32 11.28
C GLU A 353 -0.78 -1.98 9.86
N SER A 354 0.53 -2.12 9.60
CA SER A 354 1.11 -1.91 8.25
C SER A 354 0.83 -3.10 7.33
N VAL A 355 -0.45 -3.45 7.19
CA VAL A 355 -0.97 -4.46 6.27
C VAL A 355 -1.77 -3.76 5.19
N ALA A 356 -1.46 -4.03 3.92
CA ALA A 356 -2.18 -3.43 2.81
C ALA A 356 -3.69 -3.69 2.93
N PRO A 357 -4.54 -2.65 2.91
CA PRO A 357 -5.98 -2.83 3.00
C PRO A 357 -6.53 -3.43 1.71
N VAL A 358 -7.69 -4.05 1.80
CA VAL A 358 -8.45 -4.51 0.64
C VAL A 358 -9.77 -3.75 0.55
N LYS A 359 -10.21 -3.48 -0.68
CA LYS A 359 -11.46 -2.78 -0.93
C LYS A 359 -12.54 -3.75 -1.37
N VAL A 360 -13.63 -3.82 -0.62
CA VAL A 360 -14.81 -4.64 -0.95
C VAL A 360 -16.01 -3.70 -1.08
N GLY A 361 -16.51 -3.55 -2.30
CA GLY A 361 -17.51 -2.54 -2.60
C GLY A 361 -17.06 -1.13 -2.21
N SER A 362 -17.82 -0.45 -1.37
CA SER A 362 -17.49 0.88 -0.84
C SER A 362 -16.65 0.86 0.44
N ALA A 363 -16.46 -0.30 1.07
CA ALA A 363 -15.75 -0.45 2.33
C ALA A 363 -14.25 -0.71 2.09
N THR A 364 -13.40 -0.09 2.90
CA THR A 364 -11.99 -0.42 3.03
C THR A 364 -11.81 -1.34 4.22
N LEU A 365 -11.37 -2.57 3.99
CA LEU A 365 -11.06 -3.52 5.05
C LEU A 365 -9.60 -3.38 5.46
N PHE A 366 -9.36 -3.11 6.73
CA PHE A 366 -8.01 -2.91 7.27
C PHE A 366 -7.80 -3.67 8.57
N VAL A 367 -6.55 -3.98 8.85
CA VAL A 367 -6.14 -4.64 10.10
C VAL A 367 -5.89 -3.60 11.16
N GLN A 368 -6.62 -3.68 12.28
CA GLN A 368 -6.40 -2.82 13.45
C GLN A 368 -5.02 -3.07 14.04
N ARG A 369 -4.43 -2.06 14.67
CA ARG A 369 -3.17 -2.21 15.40
C ARG A 369 -3.21 -3.43 16.34
N CYS A 370 -2.12 -4.13 16.51
CA CYS A 370 -1.99 -5.44 17.15
C CYS A 370 -2.36 -6.63 16.25
N GLY A 371 -2.75 -6.43 14.99
CA GLY A 371 -2.83 -7.45 13.96
C GLY A 371 -4.00 -8.42 14.03
N ARG A 372 -4.85 -8.37 15.07
CA ARG A 372 -5.85 -9.42 15.34
C ARG A 372 -7.27 -9.12 14.88
N LYS A 373 -7.59 -7.85 14.67
CA LYS A 373 -8.95 -7.43 14.31
C LYS A 373 -8.97 -6.92 12.88
N LEU A 374 -9.93 -7.39 12.12
CA LEU A 374 -10.26 -6.86 10.80
C LEU A 374 -11.44 -5.90 10.93
N ARG A 375 -11.27 -4.69 10.39
CA ARG A 375 -12.31 -3.66 10.41
C ARG A 375 -12.74 -3.27 9.01
N ALA A 376 -14.01 -2.95 8.86
CA ALA A 376 -14.58 -2.36 7.65
C ALA A 376 -14.78 -0.86 7.87
N PHE A 377 -13.99 -0.03 7.20
CA PHE A 377 -14.10 1.42 7.21
C PHE A 377 -14.98 1.86 6.03
N ALA A 378 -16.14 2.38 6.35
CA ALA A 378 -17.13 2.80 5.36
C ALA A 378 -17.94 4.00 5.86
N TYR A 379 -18.47 4.79 4.92
CA TYR A 379 -19.39 5.88 5.22
C TYR A 379 -20.74 5.31 5.71
N ASN A 380 -21.23 5.86 6.80
CA ASN A 380 -22.52 5.53 7.39
C ASN A 380 -23.45 6.76 7.29
N SER A 381 -24.49 6.65 6.47
CA SER A 381 -25.44 7.73 6.23
C SER A 381 -26.26 8.10 7.48
N ASN A 382 -26.46 7.17 8.42
CA ASN A 382 -27.25 7.44 9.62
C ASN A 382 -26.51 8.34 10.63
N SER A 383 -25.19 8.23 10.68
CA SER A 383 -24.34 9.06 11.54
C SER A 383 -23.67 10.22 10.80
N ASP A 384 -23.84 10.30 9.48
CA ASP A 384 -23.14 11.21 8.58
C ASP A 384 -21.60 11.22 8.82
N ASP A 385 -21.06 10.02 9.03
CA ASP A 385 -19.64 9.85 9.38
C ASP A 385 -19.09 8.53 8.86
N TYR A 386 -17.74 8.42 8.81
CA TYR A 386 -17.07 7.17 8.53
C TYR A 386 -16.93 6.35 9.82
N VAL A 387 -17.31 5.08 9.74
CA VAL A 387 -17.22 4.16 10.88
C VAL A 387 -16.36 2.96 10.54
N ALA A 388 -15.65 2.42 11.54
CA ALA A 388 -14.79 1.25 11.40
C ALA A 388 -15.39 0.05 12.17
N ARG A 389 -16.33 -0.67 11.53
CA ARG A 389 -17.00 -1.83 12.13
C ARG A 389 -16.01 -2.99 12.31
N ASP A 390 -16.03 -3.65 13.47
CA ASP A 390 -15.24 -4.86 13.75
C ASP A 390 -15.91 -6.09 13.13
N LEU A 391 -15.24 -6.72 12.15
CA LEU A 391 -15.72 -7.92 11.46
C LEU A 391 -15.30 -9.21 12.17
N THR A 392 -14.45 -9.13 13.18
CA THR A 392 -13.94 -10.30 13.93
C THR A 392 -14.66 -10.54 15.25
N VAL A 393 -15.66 -9.71 15.60
CA VAL A 393 -16.30 -9.71 16.91
C VAL A 393 -16.91 -11.07 17.28
N LEU A 394 -17.47 -11.79 16.31
CA LEU A 394 -18.12 -13.10 16.55
C LEU A 394 -17.12 -14.27 16.43
N ALA A 395 -15.97 -14.06 15.78
CA ALA A 395 -14.96 -15.10 15.52
C ALA A 395 -13.52 -14.67 15.86
N PRO A 396 -13.25 -14.08 17.05
CA PRO A 396 -11.92 -13.53 17.36
C PRO A 396 -10.82 -14.60 17.41
N HIS A 397 -11.17 -15.84 17.61
CA HIS A 397 -10.23 -16.98 17.66
C HIS A 397 -9.62 -17.29 16.29
N VAL A 398 -10.33 -17.01 15.18
CA VAL A 398 -9.84 -17.29 13.82
C VAL A 398 -8.59 -16.46 13.50
N THR A 399 -8.56 -15.21 13.91
CA THR A 399 -7.46 -14.26 13.62
C THR A 399 -6.52 -14.05 14.81
N GLN A 400 -6.59 -14.89 15.84
CA GLN A 400 -5.87 -14.69 17.10
C GLN A 400 -4.33 -14.60 16.95
N SER A 401 -3.75 -15.32 15.98
CA SER A 401 -2.31 -15.27 15.72
C SER A 401 -1.86 -13.97 15.03
N GLY A 402 -2.78 -13.21 14.48
CA GLY A 402 -2.53 -11.97 13.74
C GLY A 402 -2.56 -12.16 12.22
N ILE A 403 -3.11 -11.18 11.51
CA ILE A 403 -3.17 -11.11 10.04
C ILE A 403 -1.91 -10.38 9.56
N VAL A 404 -1.20 -10.95 8.59
CA VAL A 404 0.04 -10.36 8.02
C VAL A 404 -0.10 -9.96 6.55
N GLN A 405 -1.07 -10.53 5.85
CA GLN A 405 -1.41 -10.14 4.47
C GLN A 405 -2.85 -10.48 4.17
N MET A 406 -3.47 -9.71 3.28
CA MET A 406 -4.80 -9.96 2.75
C MET A 406 -4.78 -10.01 1.23
N ALA A 407 -5.65 -10.85 0.65
CA ALA A 407 -5.92 -10.92 -0.79
C ALA A 407 -7.41 -11.03 -1.01
N LEU A 408 -7.96 -10.26 -1.95
CA LEU A 408 -9.38 -10.31 -2.31
C LEU A 408 -9.58 -11.18 -3.53
N GLN A 409 -10.36 -12.21 -3.38
CA GLN A 409 -10.98 -12.97 -4.47
C GLN A 409 -12.41 -12.44 -4.63
N GLN A 410 -12.79 -12.01 -5.83
CA GLN A 410 -14.13 -11.48 -6.10
C GLN A 410 -15.07 -12.57 -6.59
N GLU A 411 -14.59 -13.42 -7.49
CA GLU A 411 -15.39 -14.45 -8.16
C GLU A 411 -14.93 -15.88 -7.81
N PRO A 412 -15.84 -16.84 -7.70
CA PRO A 412 -17.31 -16.75 -7.80
C PRO A 412 -18.00 -16.29 -6.49
N VAL A 413 -17.28 -16.18 -5.41
CA VAL A 413 -17.73 -15.74 -4.09
C VAL A 413 -16.77 -14.71 -3.55
N PRO A 414 -17.22 -13.56 -3.05
CA PRO A 414 -16.32 -12.54 -2.50
C PRO A 414 -15.68 -13.03 -1.20
N VAL A 415 -14.41 -13.39 -1.25
CA VAL A 415 -13.63 -13.88 -0.10
C VAL A 415 -12.40 -13.01 0.11
N VAL A 416 -12.24 -12.49 1.30
CA VAL A 416 -10.99 -11.88 1.77
C VAL A 416 -10.14 -12.96 2.41
N TRP A 417 -9.10 -13.36 1.72
CA TRP A 417 -8.13 -14.34 2.21
C TRP A 417 -7.12 -13.66 3.12
N CYS A 418 -6.97 -14.17 4.32
CA CYS A 418 -6.08 -13.64 5.35
C CYS A 418 -4.95 -14.64 5.62
N VAL A 419 -3.72 -14.27 5.31
CA VAL A 419 -2.53 -15.01 5.74
C VAL A 419 -2.26 -14.66 7.19
N LEU A 420 -2.15 -15.67 8.04
CA LEU A 420 -1.95 -15.48 9.46
C LEU A 420 -0.47 -15.68 9.85
N LYS A 421 -0.05 -15.02 10.92
CA LYS A 421 1.35 -15.04 11.40
C LYS A 421 1.87 -16.45 11.73
N ASN A 422 0.99 -17.37 12.12
CA ASN A 422 1.34 -18.77 12.35
C ASN A 422 1.42 -19.62 11.07
N GLY A 423 1.14 -19.04 9.90
CA GLY A 423 1.12 -19.71 8.60
C GLY A 423 -0.20 -20.43 8.27
N ALA A 424 -1.24 -20.26 9.07
CA ALA A 424 -2.59 -20.69 8.70
C ALA A 424 -3.20 -19.72 7.69
N LEU A 425 -4.18 -20.20 6.93
CA LEU A 425 -4.99 -19.41 6.01
C LEU A 425 -6.40 -19.32 6.56
N ALA A 426 -6.93 -18.10 6.70
CA ALA A 426 -8.33 -17.86 7.01
C ALA A 426 -9.01 -17.17 5.82
N GLY A 427 -10.30 -17.41 5.64
CA GLY A 427 -11.13 -16.72 4.68
C GLY A 427 -12.25 -15.98 5.39
N LEU A 428 -12.64 -14.85 4.85
CA LEU A 428 -13.83 -14.11 5.23
C LEU A 428 -14.70 -13.92 3.99
N THR A 429 -15.81 -14.67 3.89
CA THR A 429 -16.86 -14.32 2.92
C THR A 429 -17.58 -13.07 3.44
N TYR A 430 -17.49 -12.00 2.67
CA TYR A 430 -18.01 -10.70 3.10
C TYR A 430 -18.85 -10.04 2.01
N GLU A 431 -20.13 -9.81 2.32
CA GLU A 431 -21.07 -9.06 1.49
C GLU A 431 -21.90 -8.15 2.39
N ALA A 432 -21.54 -6.86 2.38
CA ALA A 432 -22.14 -5.89 3.29
C ALA A 432 -23.64 -5.66 3.03
N ALA A 433 -24.05 -5.68 1.74
CA ALA A 433 -25.45 -5.47 1.35
C ALA A 433 -26.36 -6.57 1.88
N GLU A 434 -25.87 -7.80 1.92
CA GLU A 434 -26.61 -8.99 2.41
C GLU A 434 -26.31 -9.31 3.89
N SER A 435 -25.57 -8.45 4.58
CA SER A 435 -25.15 -8.63 5.97
C SER A 435 -24.38 -9.94 6.23
N VAL A 436 -23.65 -10.44 5.23
CA VAL A 436 -22.85 -11.65 5.35
C VAL A 436 -21.46 -11.30 5.87
N THR A 437 -21.05 -11.95 6.96
CA THR A 437 -19.72 -11.84 7.58
C THR A 437 -19.34 -13.23 8.10
N ALA A 438 -18.88 -14.08 7.20
CA ALA A 438 -18.69 -15.51 7.46
C ALA A 438 -17.20 -15.87 7.47
N TRP A 439 -16.65 -16.08 8.65
CA TRP A 439 -15.28 -16.56 8.83
C TRP A 439 -15.18 -18.09 8.62
N HIS A 440 -14.08 -18.52 8.02
CA HIS A 440 -13.76 -19.93 7.80
C HIS A 440 -12.25 -20.14 7.82
N ARG A 441 -11.82 -21.33 8.22
CA ARG A 441 -10.41 -21.70 8.34
C ARG A 441 -9.99 -22.67 7.25
N HIS A 442 -8.72 -22.61 6.85
CA HIS A 442 -8.18 -23.51 5.84
C HIS A 442 -6.84 -24.06 6.28
N GLU A 443 -6.74 -25.36 6.30
CA GLU A 443 -5.50 -26.07 6.53
C GLU A 443 -4.89 -26.48 5.18
N ILE A 444 -3.62 -26.12 4.97
CA ILE A 444 -2.84 -26.60 3.84
C ILE A 444 -1.98 -27.76 4.33
N ALA A 445 -2.40 -28.98 4.03
CA ALA A 445 -1.76 -30.20 4.54
C ALA A 445 -0.23 -30.19 4.37
N GLY A 446 0.50 -30.30 5.48
CA GLY A 446 1.96 -30.26 5.50
C GLY A 446 2.61 -28.94 5.06
N GLY A 447 1.83 -27.87 4.96
CA GLY A 447 2.28 -26.56 4.49
C GLY A 447 1.95 -25.44 5.47
N ARG A 448 2.68 -24.32 5.34
CA ARG A 448 2.37 -23.02 5.96
C ARG A 448 2.30 -21.96 4.89
N VAL A 449 1.24 -21.19 4.87
CA VAL A 449 1.08 -20.10 3.91
C VAL A 449 1.89 -18.90 4.40
N GLU A 450 2.75 -18.37 3.54
CA GLU A 450 3.58 -17.19 3.82
C GLU A 450 3.14 -15.96 3.05
N SER A 451 2.43 -16.14 1.91
CA SER A 451 1.86 -15.04 1.13
C SER A 451 0.67 -15.53 0.30
N ALA A 452 -0.24 -14.64 -0.04
CA ALA A 452 -1.39 -14.90 -0.89
C ALA A 452 -1.64 -13.75 -1.87
N ALA A 453 -2.11 -14.09 -3.07
CA ALA A 453 -2.50 -13.13 -4.09
C ALA A 453 -3.61 -13.72 -4.96
N ALA A 454 -4.61 -12.93 -5.31
CA ALA A 454 -5.70 -13.36 -6.18
C ALA A 454 -5.68 -12.57 -7.49
N LEU A 455 -5.90 -13.25 -8.60
CA LEU A 455 -5.99 -12.62 -9.92
C LEU A 455 -6.95 -13.40 -10.83
N PRO A 456 -7.52 -12.75 -11.86
CA PRO A 456 -8.44 -13.41 -12.80
C PRO A 456 -7.83 -14.68 -13.40
N ALA A 457 -8.60 -15.76 -13.40
CA ALA A 457 -8.18 -17.01 -14.01
C ALA A 457 -8.16 -16.90 -15.54
N PRO A 458 -7.24 -17.61 -16.23
CA PRO A 458 -7.12 -17.52 -17.69
C PRO A 458 -8.35 -17.99 -18.46
N ASP A 459 -9.17 -18.82 -17.84
CA ASP A 459 -10.42 -19.38 -18.39
C ASP A 459 -11.64 -18.48 -18.15
N GLY A 460 -11.47 -17.37 -17.43
CA GLY A 460 -12.55 -16.47 -17.02
C GLY A 460 -13.49 -17.09 -15.98
N GLY A 461 -14.45 -16.31 -15.53
CA GLY A 461 -15.53 -16.77 -14.66
C GLY A 461 -15.14 -16.99 -13.19
N ARG A 462 -13.89 -16.81 -12.82
CA ARG A 462 -13.41 -16.86 -11.43
C ARG A 462 -12.07 -16.15 -11.25
N ASP A 463 -11.68 -15.97 -10.00
CA ASP A 463 -10.32 -15.59 -9.63
C ASP A 463 -9.55 -16.82 -9.13
N ASP A 464 -8.30 -16.92 -9.53
CA ASP A 464 -7.33 -17.87 -8.99
C ASP A 464 -6.69 -17.31 -7.75
N LEU A 465 -6.72 -18.05 -6.65
CA LEU A 465 -5.95 -17.74 -5.45
C LEU A 465 -4.58 -18.43 -5.51
N PHE A 466 -3.54 -17.64 -5.60
CA PHE A 466 -2.15 -18.12 -5.50
C PHE A 466 -1.66 -18.00 -4.08
N LEU A 467 -0.95 -19.02 -3.64
CA LEU A 467 -0.38 -19.13 -2.30
C LEU A 467 1.12 -19.38 -2.41
N LEU A 468 1.90 -18.70 -1.60
CA LEU A 468 3.27 -19.10 -1.31
C LEU A 468 3.25 -20.04 -0.11
N VAL A 469 3.56 -21.29 -0.34
CA VAL A 469 3.47 -22.34 0.67
C VAL A 469 4.85 -22.85 1.04
N ARG A 470 5.20 -22.72 2.31
CA ARG A 470 6.39 -23.31 2.90
C ARG A 470 6.10 -24.74 3.33
N ARG A 471 6.85 -25.69 2.80
CA ARG A 471 6.74 -27.13 3.11
C ARG A 471 8.07 -27.69 3.61
N VAL A 472 8.02 -28.83 4.30
CA VAL A 472 9.20 -29.62 4.61
C VAL A 472 9.14 -30.90 3.76
N VAL A 473 10.03 -31.00 2.78
CA VAL A 473 10.10 -32.14 1.86
C VAL A 473 11.47 -32.82 2.04
N ASN A 474 11.46 -34.09 2.38
CA ASN A 474 12.67 -34.88 2.65
C ASN A 474 13.63 -34.17 3.66
N GLY A 475 13.05 -33.60 4.73
CA GLY A 475 13.80 -32.92 5.80
C GLY A 475 14.32 -31.52 5.42
N ARG A 476 14.03 -31.01 4.21
CA ARG A 476 14.47 -29.70 3.76
C ARG A 476 13.28 -28.75 3.60
N VAL A 477 13.49 -27.49 3.95
CA VAL A 477 12.50 -26.45 3.68
C VAL A 477 12.43 -26.20 2.18
N ARG A 478 11.21 -26.19 1.65
CA ARG A 478 10.90 -25.84 0.27
C ARG A 478 9.77 -24.80 0.26
N ARG A 479 9.82 -23.89 -0.68
CA ARG A 479 8.77 -22.89 -0.89
C ARG A 479 8.24 -22.99 -2.31
N TYR A 480 6.93 -23.13 -2.39
CA TYR A 480 6.25 -23.33 -3.66
C TYR A 480 5.21 -22.23 -3.88
N VAL A 481 5.15 -21.74 -5.10
CA VAL A 481 3.97 -21.04 -5.61
C VAL A 481 2.96 -22.11 -5.98
N GLU A 482 1.82 -22.10 -5.32
CA GLU A 482 0.71 -23.03 -5.53
C GLU A 482 -0.55 -22.24 -5.90
N VAL A 483 -1.42 -22.79 -6.72
CA VAL A 483 -2.74 -22.22 -7.02
C VAL A 483 -3.82 -23.09 -6.39
N MET A 484 -4.81 -22.46 -5.76
CA MET A 484 -5.99 -23.15 -5.23
C MET A 484 -6.91 -23.51 -6.39
N GLU A 485 -7.21 -24.79 -6.56
CA GLU A 485 -8.14 -25.28 -7.56
C GLU A 485 -9.61 -24.93 -7.20
N ALA A 486 -10.49 -25.01 -8.18
CA ALA A 486 -11.91 -24.84 -7.94
C ALA A 486 -12.40 -25.83 -6.88
N GLY A 487 -13.31 -25.39 -6.02
CA GLY A 487 -14.00 -26.26 -5.07
C GLY A 487 -14.87 -27.30 -5.82
N ILE A 488 -15.14 -28.40 -5.12
CA ILE A 488 -16.14 -29.37 -5.56
C ILE A 488 -17.48 -28.86 -5.05
N ALA A 489 -18.39 -28.56 -5.99
CA ALA A 489 -19.75 -28.13 -5.70
C ALA A 489 -20.58 -29.30 -5.12
#